data_084b7392b46d0ed7f95a113b25033991
#
_entry.id   084b7392b46d0ed7f95a113b25033991
#
_cell.length_a   1.000
_cell.length_b   1.000
_cell.length_c   1.000
_cell.angle_alpha   90.00
_cell.angle_beta   90.00
_cell.angle_gamma   90.00
#
_symmetry.space_group_name_H-M   'P 1'
#
loop_
_entity.id
_entity.type
_entity.pdbx_description
1 polymer ?
#
loop_
_entity_poly.entity_id
_entity_poly.type
_entity_poly.pdbx_seq_one_letter_code
_entity_poly.pdbx_strand_id
1 'polypeptide(L)'
;MIDEIKAAKKQGDTLGGIVEVVVHGLPVGLGSHISGDARLDSQLAGALMGIQSVKGVEIGDGFEEARRRGTEAHDEMVRTDDGVDRETNRAGGLEGGMTNAQPLVVRAAMKPISTVPRALKTVDMVSGDAATAIHQRSDVCAVPAGGVVAEAMVALVLARAVMEKFGGDSLEEAKRNVEGYLEQTRRRLNWK
;
A
#
# COMPACT_ATOMS: atom_id res chain seq x y z
N MET A 1 -6.63 -6.19 -18.88
CA MET A 1 -5.17 -6.17 -18.62
C MET A 1 -4.37 -6.91 -19.71
N ILE A 2 -4.55 -8.22 -19.91
CA ILE A 2 -3.76 -9.00 -20.91
C ILE A 2 -3.87 -8.40 -22.32
N ASP A 3 -5.05 -8.03 -22.75
CA ASP A 3 -5.27 -7.47 -24.10
C ASP A 3 -4.60 -6.10 -24.27
N GLU A 4 -4.60 -5.29 -23.22
CA GLU A 4 -3.89 -3.99 -23.20
C GLU A 4 -2.36 -4.18 -23.30
N ILE A 5 -1.81 -5.14 -22.55
CA ILE A 5 -0.40 -5.48 -22.65
C ILE A 5 -0.03 -5.97 -24.06
N LYS A 6 -0.87 -6.82 -24.67
CA LYS A 6 -0.66 -7.27 -26.05
C LYS A 6 -0.74 -6.11 -27.06
N ALA A 7 -1.67 -5.18 -26.86
CA ALA A 7 -1.81 -4.01 -27.72
C ALA A 7 -0.58 -3.10 -27.63
N ALA A 8 -0.14 -2.80 -26.40
CA ALA A 8 1.07 -1.99 -26.16
C ALA A 8 2.32 -2.66 -26.78
N LYS A 9 2.48 -3.98 -26.61
CA LYS A 9 3.57 -4.74 -27.25
C LYS A 9 3.58 -4.58 -28.76
N LYS A 10 2.40 -4.70 -29.39
CA LYS A 10 2.26 -4.53 -30.85
C LYS A 10 2.59 -3.12 -31.32
N GLN A 11 2.37 -2.12 -30.46
CA GLN A 11 2.68 -0.71 -30.74
C GLN A 11 4.13 -0.33 -30.42
N GLY A 12 4.91 -1.24 -29.84
CA GLY A 12 6.26 -0.96 -29.40
C GLY A 12 6.30 0.00 -28.19
N ASP A 13 5.36 -0.15 -27.27
CA ASP A 13 5.20 0.71 -26.10
C ASP A 13 5.21 -0.07 -24.79
N THR A 14 5.28 0.63 -23.64
CA THR A 14 5.26 0.05 -22.31
C THR A 14 4.10 0.63 -21.47
N LEU A 15 3.66 -0.14 -20.49
CA LEU A 15 2.55 0.21 -19.62
C LEU A 15 2.97 0.29 -18.15
N GLY A 16 2.49 1.31 -17.48
CA GLY A 16 2.40 1.38 -16.03
C GLY A 16 1.04 0.91 -15.53
N GLY A 17 0.77 1.13 -14.28
CA GLY A 17 -0.51 0.83 -13.67
C GLY A 17 -0.49 1.02 -12.16
N ILE A 18 -1.59 0.64 -11.54
CA ILE A 18 -1.76 0.70 -10.09
C ILE A 18 -1.86 -0.73 -9.56
N VAL A 19 -1.13 -1.03 -8.51
CA VAL A 19 -1.29 -2.23 -7.70
C VAL A 19 -2.01 -1.86 -6.40
N GLU A 20 -2.90 -2.71 -5.96
CA GLU A 20 -3.61 -2.58 -4.69
C GLU A 20 -3.30 -3.80 -3.83
N VAL A 21 -2.97 -3.55 -2.57
CA VAL A 21 -2.82 -4.59 -1.55
C VAL A 21 -3.88 -4.37 -0.49
N VAL A 22 -4.67 -5.41 -0.24
CA VAL A 22 -5.71 -5.41 0.80
C VAL A 22 -5.34 -6.43 1.85
N VAL A 23 -5.34 -6.01 3.13
CA VAL A 23 -5.02 -6.89 4.26
C VAL A 23 -6.20 -6.93 5.22
N HIS A 24 -6.70 -8.12 5.48
CA HIS A 24 -7.80 -8.36 6.39
C HIS A 24 -7.32 -8.86 7.75
N GLY A 25 -8.14 -8.68 8.79
CA GLY A 25 -7.93 -9.27 10.11
C GLY A 25 -6.84 -8.61 10.95
N LEU A 26 -6.45 -7.39 10.65
CA LEU A 26 -5.51 -6.65 11.49
C LEU A 26 -6.17 -6.22 12.80
N PRO A 27 -5.50 -6.40 13.95
CA PRO A 27 -5.98 -5.85 15.22
C PRO A 27 -5.94 -4.32 15.21
N VAL A 28 -6.79 -3.68 15.97
CA VAL A 28 -6.71 -2.23 16.20
C VAL A 28 -5.39 -1.86 16.87
N GLY A 29 -4.80 -0.72 16.47
CA GLY A 29 -3.65 -0.13 17.18
C GLY A 29 -2.29 -0.72 16.84
N LEU A 30 -2.08 -1.33 15.67
CA LEU A 30 -0.73 -1.53 15.11
C LEU A 30 -0.19 -0.20 14.60
N GLY A 31 1.10 0.03 14.78
CA GLY A 31 1.74 1.31 14.47
C GLY A 31 1.75 2.25 15.66
N SER A 32 2.07 3.52 15.43
CA SER A 32 2.21 4.52 16.49
C SER A 32 1.75 5.90 16.04
N HIS A 33 1.28 6.70 16.97
CA HIS A 33 0.93 8.12 16.78
C HIS A 33 2.00 9.07 17.33
N ILE A 34 3.09 8.54 17.90
CA ILE A 34 4.06 9.34 18.67
C ILE A 34 4.95 10.19 17.76
N SER A 35 5.39 9.63 16.64
CA SER A 35 6.26 10.33 15.68
C SER A 35 5.94 9.92 14.23
N GLY A 36 6.30 10.78 13.29
CA GLY A 36 6.01 10.56 11.87
C GLY A 36 6.62 9.28 11.29
N ASP A 37 7.81 8.91 11.73
CA ASP A 37 8.53 7.71 11.31
C ASP A 37 7.97 6.43 11.95
N ALA A 38 7.36 6.53 13.12
CA ALA A 38 6.70 5.42 13.81
C ALA A 38 5.27 5.14 13.31
N ARG A 39 4.68 6.06 12.56
CA ARG A 39 3.35 5.89 11.97
C ARG A 39 3.36 4.77 10.93
N LEU A 40 2.35 3.92 10.98
CA LEU A 40 2.25 2.77 10.06
C LEU A 40 2.02 3.21 8.61
N ASP A 41 1.26 4.27 8.38
CA ASP A 41 1.07 4.86 7.05
C ASP A 41 2.39 5.36 6.44
N SER A 42 3.24 6.02 7.24
CA SER A 42 4.57 6.46 6.81
C SER A 42 5.49 5.30 6.46
N GLN A 43 5.49 4.24 7.27
CA GLN A 43 6.30 3.05 7.03
C GLN A 43 5.85 2.30 5.77
N LEU A 44 4.54 2.13 5.57
CA LEU A 44 3.97 1.51 4.38
C LEU A 44 4.27 2.34 3.13
N ALA A 45 4.05 3.65 3.20
CA ALA A 45 4.33 4.55 2.09
C ALA A 45 5.82 4.52 1.71
N GLY A 46 6.72 4.56 2.69
CA GLY A 46 8.17 4.46 2.46
C GLY A 46 8.59 3.13 1.84
N ALA A 47 8.05 2.02 2.34
CA ALA A 47 8.35 0.68 1.83
C ALA A 47 7.87 0.51 0.38
N LEU A 48 6.65 0.94 0.05
CA LEU A 48 6.10 0.87 -1.29
C LEU A 48 6.79 1.85 -2.25
N MET A 49 7.08 3.08 -1.79
CA MET A 49 7.81 4.07 -2.60
C MET A 49 9.25 3.61 -2.91
N GLY A 50 9.85 2.75 -2.07
CA GLY A 50 11.16 2.14 -2.30
C GLY A 50 11.17 1.09 -3.42
N ILE A 51 10.02 0.61 -3.87
CA ILE A 51 9.92 -0.33 -5.00
C ILE A 51 10.26 0.42 -6.29
N GLN A 52 11.08 -0.19 -7.14
CA GLN A 52 11.44 0.40 -8.42
C GLN A 52 10.20 0.71 -9.26
N SER A 53 10.22 1.83 -9.97
CA SER A 53 9.15 2.34 -10.82
C SER A 53 7.94 2.90 -10.06
N VAL A 54 7.81 2.76 -8.78
CA VAL A 54 6.75 3.40 -8.00
C VAL A 54 6.96 4.92 -7.97
N LYS A 55 5.89 5.67 -8.19
CA LYS A 55 5.86 7.15 -8.24
C LYS A 55 4.77 7.78 -7.39
N GLY A 56 3.90 6.96 -6.81
CA GLY A 56 2.87 7.41 -5.91
C GLY A 56 2.42 6.27 -5.01
N VAL A 57 2.04 6.61 -3.79
CA VAL A 57 1.42 5.70 -2.82
C VAL A 57 0.18 6.36 -2.29
N GLU A 58 -0.88 5.58 -2.11
CA GLU A 58 -2.16 6.02 -1.59
C GLU A 58 -2.62 5.05 -0.52
N ILE A 59 -3.16 5.59 0.57
CA ILE A 59 -3.79 4.82 1.64
C ILE A 59 -5.30 5.10 1.59
N GLY A 60 -6.11 4.04 1.56
CA GLY A 60 -7.55 4.17 1.43
C GLY A 60 -7.96 4.94 0.18
N ASP A 61 -8.88 5.89 0.32
CA ASP A 61 -9.35 6.73 -0.78
C ASP A 61 -8.39 7.90 -1.12
N GLY A 62 -7.36 8.13 -0.30
CA GLY A 62 -6.24 9.02 -0.53
C GLY A 62 -6.58 10.33 -1.24
N PHE A 63 -6.23 10.45 -2.52
CA PHE A 63 -6.50 11.67 -3.30
C PHE A 63 -7.99 11.93 -3.53
N GLU A 64 -8.83 10.91 -3.56
CA GLU A 64 -10.27 11.08 -3.69
C GLU A 64 -10.88 11.63 -2.40
N GLU A 65 -10.37 11.21 -1.24
CA GLU A 65 -10.80 11.74 0.04
C GLU A 65 -10.54 13.25 0.16
N ALA A 66 -9.43 13.73 -0.38
CA ALA A 66 -9.09 15.16 -0.42
C ALA A 66 -10.09 16.01 -1.24
N ARG A 67 -10.91 15.39 -2.08
CA ARG A 67 -11.97 16.09 -2.87
C ARG A 67 -13.30 16.14 -2.14
N ARG A 68 -13.48 15.36 -1.07
CA ARG A 68 -14.72 15.28 -0.30
C ARG A 68 -14.78 16.37 0.78
N ARG A 69 -15.97 16.74 1.18
CA ARG A 69 -16.18 17.52 2.40
C ARG A 69 -16.03 16.63 3.62
N GLY A 70 -15.63 17.21 4.77
CA GLY A 70 -15.37 16.45 5.98
C GLY A 70 -16.52 15.53 6.42
N THR A 71 -17.76 15.94 6.24
CA THR A 71 -18.96 15.13 6.53
C THR A 71 -19.14 13.91 5.59
N GLU A 72 -18.45 13.89 4.47
CA GLU A 72 -18.49 12.81 3.47
C GLU A 72 -17.19 12.02 3.42
N ALA A 73 -16.12 12.52 4.04
CA ALA A 73 -14.80 11.93 4.00
C ALA A 73 -14.57 10.92 5.13
N HIS A 74 -15.07 11.21 6.33
CA HIS A 74 -14.76 10.39 7.50
C HIS A 74 -15.64 9.16 7.61
N ASP A 75 -15.03 8.08 8.14
CA ASP A 75 -15.69 6.80 8.37
C ASP A 75 -16.46 6.84 9.70
N GLU A 76 -17.78 6.93 9.66
CA GLU A 76 -18.62 6.98 10.84
C GLU A 76 -18.56 5.66 11.61
N MET A 77 -18.47 5.77 12.94
CA MET A 77 -18.56 4.61 13.83
C MET A 77 -20.02 4.23 14.05
N VAL A 78 -20.32 2.97 13.87
CA VAL A 78 -21.66 2.42 14.07
C VAL A 78 -21.62 1.27 15.07
N ARG A 79 -22.69 1.13 15.81
CA ARG A 79 -22.89 -0.01 16.69
C ARG A 79 -23.47 -1.18 15.91
N THR A 80 -22.86 -2.35 16.07
CA THR A 80 -23.33 -3.62 15.52
C THR A 80 -23.57 -4.62 16.64
N ASP A 81 -24.12 -5.79 16.32
CA ASP A 81 -24.30 -6.87 17.30
C ASP A 81 -22.95 -7.41 17.81
N ASP A 82 -21.89 -7.27 17.03
CA ASP A 82 -20.54 -7.70 17.37
C ASP A 82 -19.68 -6.61 18.05
N GLY A 83 -20.25 -5.42 18.27
CA GLY A 83 -19.55 -4.30 18.92
C GLY A 83 -19.59 -3.01 18.13
N VAL A 84 -18.42 -2.39 17.93
CA VAL A 84 -18.27 -1.15 17.16
C VAL A 84 -17.63 -1.47 15.83
N ASP A 85 -18.19 -0.95 14.76
CA ASP A 85 -17.69 -1.06 13.39
C ASP A 85 -17.68 0.30 12.71
N ARG A 86 -17.28 0.34 11.45
CA ARG A 86 -17.29 1.53 10.60
C ARG A 86 -18.27 1.35 9.45
N GLU A 87 -19.02 2.40 9.11
CA GLU A 87 -19.96 2.37 8.00
C GLU A 87 -19.25 2.33 6.64
N THR A 88 -18.08 2.96 6.55
CA THR A 88 -17.23 2.99 5.35
C THR A 88 -15.76 2.73 5.74
N ASN A 89 -14.89 2.56 4.76
CA ASN A 89 -13.46 2.35 4.98
C ASN A 89 -12.62 3.26 4.05
N ARG A 90 -12.94 4.53 4.03
CA ARG A 90 -12.27 5.54 3.19
C ARG A 90 -10.85 5.81 3.66
N ALA A 91 -10.62 5.77 4.98
CA ALA A 91 -9.30 5.86 5.59
C ALA A 91 -8.40 4.66 5.28
N GLY A 92 -8.95 3.59 4.64
CA GLY A 92 -8.17 2.42 4.27
C GLY A 92 -7.57 1.65 5.44
N GLY A 93 -8.29 1.58 6.57
CA GLY A 93 -7.88 0.83 7.75
C GLY A 93 -6.85 1.52 8.65
N LEU A 94 -6.44 2.75 8.35
CA LEU A 94 -5.44 3.51 9.12
C LEU A 94 -5.98 4.88 9.54
N GLU A 95 -5.92 5.16 10.83
CA GLU A 95 -6.25 6.45 11.41
C GLU A 95 -5.21 6.83 12.47
N GLY A 96 -4.75 8.07 12.42
CA GLY A 96 -3.75 8.56 13.37
C GLY A 96 -2.41 7.81 13.33
N GLY A 97 -2.08 7.16 12.22
CA GLY A 97 -0.85 6.36 12.09
C GLY A 97 -0.96 4.92 12.61
N MET A 98 -2.17 4.48 12.96
CA MET A 98 -2.42 3.15 13.52
C MET A 98 -3.58 2.45 12.80
N THR A 99 -3.61 1.12 12.88
CA THR A 99 -4.74 0.33 12.38
C THR A 99 -6.00 0.56 13.21
N ASN A 100 -7.16 0.59 12.54
CA ASN A 100 -8.48 0.78 13.14
C ASN A 100 -9.37 -0.47 13.10
N ALA A 101 -8.79 -1.65 12.81
CA ALA A 101 -9.42 -2.95 12.63
C ALA A 101 -10.22 -3.12 11.31
N GLN A 102 -10.35 -2.09 10.50
CA GLN A 102 -10.87 -2.23 9.13
C GLN A 102 -9.81 -2.84 8.20
N PRO A 103 -10.20 -3.37 7.04
CA PRO A 103 -9.24 -3.81 6.03
C PRO A 103 -8.25 -2.70 5.68
N LEU A 104 -6.96 -3.02 5.76
CA LEU A 104 -5.93 -2.11 5.28
C LEU A 104 -5.96 -2.11 3.75
N VAL A 105 -6.08 -0.94 3.14
CA VAL A 105 -6.05 -0.76 1.68
C VAL A 105 -4.93 0.20 1.32
N VAL A 106 -3.94 -0.29 0.58
CA VAL A 106 -2.83 0.53 0.10
C VAL A 106 -2.64 0.35 -1.39
N ARG A 107 -2.36 1.44 -2.11
CA ARG A 107 -2.13 1.44 -3.57
C ARG A 107 -0.78 2.03 -3.89
N ALA A 108 -0.14 1.48 -4.92
CA ALA A 108 1.11 2.00 -5.46
C ALA A 108 1.00 2.20 -6.96
N ALA A 109 1.29 3.41 -7.43
CA ALA A 109 1.29 3.76 -8.83
C ALA A 109 2.68 3.54 -9.43
N MET A 110 2.76 2.65 -10.40
CA MET A 110 4.00 2.30 -11.10
C MET A 110 4.04 2.99 -12.46
N LYS A 111 5.12 3.73 -12.74
CA LYS A 111 5.34 4.28 -14.09
C LYS A 111 5.64 3.17 -15.09
N PRO A 112 5.39 3.40 -16.39
CA PRO A 112 5.83 2.51 -17.45
C PRO A 112 7.35 2.28 -17.42
N ILE A 113 7.79 1.13 -17.91
CA ILE A 113 9.21 0.82 -18.05
C ILE A 113 9.83 1.81 -19.04
N SER A 114 10.97 2.40 -18.67
CA SER A 114 11.59 3.51 -19.42
C SER A 114 12.29 3.09 -20.71
N THR A 115 12.65 1.82 -20.84
CA THR A 115 13.25 1.27 -22.08
C THR A 115 12.15 0.91 -23.06
N VAL A 116 11.67 1.94 -23.79
CA VAL A 116 10.55 1.79 -24.73
C VAL A 116 11.08 1.30 -26.09
N PRO A 117 10.49 0.26 -26.72
CA PRO A 117 10.89 -0.20 -28.04
C PRO A 117 10.80 0.91 -29.11
N ARG A 118 9.78 1.76 -29.04
CA ARG A 118 9.73 2.98 -29.84
C ARG A 118 10.71 3.98 -29.27
N ALA A 119 11.84 4.14 -29.97
CA ALA A 119 12.95 4.96 -29.52
C ALA A 119 12.55 6.41 -29.20
N LEU A 120 12.89 6.87 -28.02
CA LEU A 120 12.68 8.23 -27.55
C LEU A 120 13.85 9.12 -27.93
N LYS A 121 13.61 10.43 -28.00
CA LYS A 121 14.66 11.43 -28.22
C LYS A 121 15.58 11.49 -27.00
N THR A 122 16.87 11.65 -27.26
CA THR A 122 17.91 11.86 -26.25
C THR A 122 19.00 12.75 -26.80
N VAL A 123 20.11 12.90 -26.07
CA VAL A 123 21.30 13.62 -26.51
C VAL A 123 22.52 12.75 -26.30
N ASP A 124 23.51 12.88 -27.19
CA ASP A 124 24.83 12.31 -26.99
C ASP A 124 25.56 13.10 -25.88
N MET A 125 25.97 12.41 -24.83
CA MET A 125 26.60 13.07 -23.68
C MET A 125 28.03 13.57 -23.93
N VAL A 126 28.65 13.15 -25.03
CA VAL A 126 30.00 13.58 -25.41
C VAL A 126 29.95 14.77 -26.34
N SER A 127 29.17 14.69 -27.42
CA SER A 127 29.06 15.75 -28.43
C SER A 127 28.00 16.81 -28.11
N GLY A 128 26.99 16.47 -27.30
CA GLY A 128 25.83 17.32 -27.05
C GLY A 128 24.75 17.27 -28.15
N ASP A 129 24.96 16.47 -29.19
CA ASP A 129 24.06 16.39 -30.33
C ASP A 129 22.77 15.64 -30.01
N ALA A 130 21.71 15.98 -30.75
CA ALA A 130 20.45 15.23 -30.68
C ALA A 130 20.66 13.78 -31.14
N ALA A 131 20.20 12.84 -30.32
CA ALA A 131 20.33 11.42 -30.57
C ALA A 131 19.00 10.68 -30.32
N THR A 132 19.00 9.40 -30.62
CA THR A 132 17.85 8.51 -30.35
C THR A 132 18.27 7.49 -29.31
N ALA A 133 17.43 7.29 -28.28
CA ALA A 133 17.71 6.34 -27.22
C ALA A 133 17.83 4.91 -27.76
N ILE A 134 18.82 4.19 -27.24
CA ILE A 134 19.02 2.77 -27.59
C ILE A 134 17.93 1.95 -26.89
N HIS A 135 17.22 1.13 -27.67
CA HIS A 135 16.34 0.12 -27.11
C HIS A 135 17.17 -0.99 -26.47
N GLN A 136 17.02 -1.16 -25.19
CA GLN A 136 17.49 -2.35 -24.49
C GLN A 136 16.31 -3.29 -24.25
N ARG A 137 16.58 -4.55 -23.91
CA ARG A 137 15.54 -5.48 -23.51
C ARG A 137 14.57 -4.82 -22.53
N SER A 138 13.27 -4.88 -22.82
CA SER A 138 12.24 -4.44 -21.88
C SER A 138 11.04 -5.38 -21.88
N ASP A 139 10.48 -5.56 -20.70
CA ASP A 139 9.14 -6.09 -20.55
C ASP A 139 8.14 -4.95 -20.84
N VAL A 140 6.97 -5.32 -21.34
CA VAL A 140 5.93 -4.32 -21.68
C VAL A 140 5.28 -3.75 -20.44
N CYS A 141 5.14 -4.55 -19.40
CA CYS A 141 4.44 -4.17 -18.17
C CYS A 141 5.00 -4.92 -16.96
N ALA A 142 5.44 -4.18 -15.95
CA ALA A 142 5.96 -4.73 -14.70
C ALA A 142 4.90 -4.80 -13.58
N VAL A 143 3.67 -4.33 -13.83
CA VAL A 143 2.62 -4.20 -12.81
C VAL A 143 2.28 -5.54 -12.15
N PRO A 144 2.11 -6.67 -12.87
CA PRO A 144 1.81 -7.95 -12.22
C PRO A 144 2.91 -8.41 -11.25
N ALA A 145 4.17 -8.28 -11.64
CA ALA A 145 5.30 -8.60 -10.76
C ALA A 145 5.40 -7.60 -9.60
N GLY A 146 5.13 -6.33 -9.88
CA GLY A 146 5.08 -5.25 -8.89
C GLY A 146 4.04 -5.50 -7.80
N GLY A 147 2.90 -6.11 -8.13
CA GLY A 147 1.86 -6.50 -7.17
C GLY A 147 2.39 -7.50 -6.13
N VAL A 148 3.09 -8.54 -6.58
CA VAL A 148 3.69 -9.54 -5.66
C VAL A 148 4.77 -8.91 -4.77
N VAL A 149 5.58 -8.02 -5.32
CA VAL A 149 6.59 -7.29 -4.53
C VAL A 149 5.92 -6.35 -3.53
N ALA A 150 4.87 -5.63 -3.92
CA ALA A 150 4.13 -4.74 -3.03
C ALA A 150 3.49 -5.51 -1.87
N GLU A 151 2.85 -6.65 -2.14
CA GLU A 151 2.30 -7.54 -1.11
C GLU A 151 3.37 -7.97 -0.11
N ALA A 152 4.53 -8.42 -0.57
CA ALA A 152 5.64 -8.81 0.28
C ALA A 152 6.15 -7.64 1.15
N MET A 153 6.27 -6.43 0.58
CA MET A 153 6.72 -5.25 1.32
C MET A 153 5.70 -4.82 2.39
N VAL A 154 4.42 -4.86 2.08
CA VAL A 154 3.35 -4.62 3.06
C VAL A 154 3.40 -5.64 4.19
N ALA A 155 3.54 -6.93 3.86
CA ALA A 155 3.65 -8.00 4.85
C ALA A 155 4.84 -7.82 5.80
N LEU A 156 6.01 -7.42 5.28
CA LEU A 156 7.20 -7.16 6.10
C LEU A 156 7.01 -5.98 7.06
N VAL A 157 6.39 -4.89 6.61
CA VAL A 157 6.07 -3.74 7.47
C VAL A 157 5.10 -4.15 8.58
N LEU A 158 4.05 -4.88 8.23
CA LEU A 158 3.06 -5.35 9.20
C LEU A 158 3.65 -6.36 10.19
N ALA A 159 4.48 -7.29 9.73
CA ALA A 159 5.18 -8.23 10.61
C ALA A 159 6.03 -7.49 11.64
N ARG A 160 6.77 -6.46 11.23
CA ARG A 160 7.53 -5.62 12.15
C ARG A 160 6.63 -4.91 13.17
N ALA A 161 5.53 -4.30 12.73
CA ALA A 161 4.59 -3.63 13.62
C ALA A 161 3.93 -4.60 14.62
N VAL A 162 3.64 -5.83 14.20
CA VAL A 162 3.13 -6.90 15.07
C VAL A 162 4.18 -7.27 16.14
N MET A 163 5.43 -7.47 15.73
CA MET A 163 6.50 -7.81 16.66
C MET A 163 6.83 -6.65 17.61
N GLU A 164 6.77 -5.42 17.15
CA GLU A 164 6.97 -4.25 18.00
C GLU A 164 5.87 -4.13 19.08
N LYS A 165 4.62 -4.38 18.71
CA LYS A 165 3.48 -4.26 19.62
C LYS A 165 3.36 -5.44 20.59
N PHE A 166 3.53 -6.65 20.10
CA PHE A 166 3.24 -7.87 20.87
C PHE A 166 4.49 -8.57 21.38
N GLY A 167 5.64 -8.39 20.73
CA GLY A 167 6.92 -8.94 21.16
C GLY A 167 6.93 -10.46 21.29
N GLY A 168 7.86 -10.94 22.10
CA GLY A 168 8.07 -12.36 22.42
C GLY A 168 9.34 -12.92 21.80
N ASP A 169 9.94 -13.91 22.48
CA ASP A 169 11.13 -14.61 22.03
C ASP A 169 10.79 -15.83 21.15
N SER A 170 9.51 -16.17 21.07
CA SER A 170 8.98 -17.28 20.26
C SER A 170 7.67 -16.92 19.57
N LEU A 171 7.33 -17.68 18.52
CA LEU A 171 6.07 -17.54 17.82
C LEU A 171 4.86 -17.82 18.73
N GLU A 172 4.98 -18.79 19.62
CA GLU A 172 3.95 -19.16 20.61
C GLU A 172 3.70 -18.00 21.57
N GLU A 173 4.74 -17.32 21.97
CA GLU A 173 4.65 -16.16 22.87
C GLU A 173 3.97 -14.97 22.17
N ALA A 174 4.39 -14.67 20.97
CA ALA A 174 3.77 -13.62 20.16
C ALA A 174 2.28 -13.91 19.93
N LYS A 175 1.91 -15.14 19.57
CA LYS A 175 0.49 -15.55 19.40
C LYS A 175 -0.32 -15.35 20.67
N ARG A 176 0.18 -15.83 21.82
CA ARG A 176 -0.48 -15.65 23.12
C ARG A 176 -0.71 -14.17 23.44
N ASN A 177 0.27 -13.31 23.15
CA ASN A 177 0.17 -11.89 23.38
C ASN A 177 -0.88 -11.23 22.48
N VAL A 178 -0.96 -11.63 21.21
CA VAL A 178 -2.00 -11.20 20.27
C VAL A 178 -3.39 -11.64 20.75
N GLU A 179 -3.55 -12.91 21.11
CA GLU A 179 -4.83 -13.45 21.57
C GLU A 179 -5.33 -12.75 22.84
N GLY A 180 -4.45 -12.55 23.83
CA GLY A 180 -4.78 -11.81 25.04
C GLY A 180 -5.19 -10.35 24.77
N TYR A 181 -4.53 -9.69 23.83
CA TYR A 181 -4.89 -8.34 23.40
C TYR A 181 -6.25 -8.30 22.71
N LEU A 182 -6.53 -9.22 21.80
CA LEU A 182 -7.82 -9.31 21.10
C LEU A 182 -8.96 -9.59 22.07
N GLU A 183 -8.77 -10.49 23.03
CA GLU A 183 -9.78 -10.77 24.07
C GLU A 183 -10.06 -9.52 24.92
N GLN A 184 -9.02 -8.82 25.35
CA GLN A 184 -9.18 -7.60 26.14
C GLN A 184 -9.88 -6.49 25.33
N THR A 185 -9.58 -6.36 24.05
CA THR A 185 -10.20 -5.39 23.15
C THR A 185 -11.69 -5.70 22.97
N ARG A 186 -12.05 -6.96 22.74
CA ARG A 186 -13.46 -7.40 22.64
C ARG A 186 -14.23 -7.08 23.90
N ARG A 187 -13.68 -7.37 25.08
CA ARG A 187 -14.32 -7.06 26.38
C ARG A 187 -14.60 -5.57 26.56
N ARG A 188 -13.73 -4.70 26.05
CA ARG A 188 -13.90 -3.24 26.16
C ARG A 188 -14.89 -2.66 25.16
N LEU A 189 -14.99 -3.24 23.97
CA LEU A 189 -15.81 -2.75 22.86
C LEU A 189 -17.17 -3.47 22.76
N ASN A 190 -17.35 -4.59 23.47
CA ASN A 190 -18.64 -5.25 23.56
C ASN A 190 -19.52 -4.52 24.57
N TRP A 191 -20.44 -3.75 24.05
CA TRP A 191 -21.53 -3.15 24.82
C TRP A 191 -22.60 -4.22 25.05
N LYS A 192 -22.68 -4.75 26.27
CA LYS A 192 -23.85 -5.54 26.72
C LYS A 192 -25.01 -4.62 27.01
#